data_f881a44caeaf4cb4a048559c8d3bf56c
#
_entry.id   f881a44caeaf4cb4a048559c8d3bf56c
#
_cell.length_a   1.000
_cell.length_b   1.000
_cell.length_c   1.000
_cell.angle_alpha   90.00
_cell.angle_beta   90.00
_cell.angle_gamma   90.00
#
_symmetry.space_group_name_H-M   'P 1'
#
loop_
_entity.id
_entity.type
_entity.pdbx_description
1 polymer ?
#
loop_
_entity_poly.entity_id
_entity_poly.type
_entity_poly.pdbx_seq_one_letter_code
_entity_poly.pdbx_strand_id
1 'polypeptide(L)'
;MTDGWVPCSDGARDRGDPLVATGSHGDRWFLVENQAAWGRHALLDPPFDHALGRALVHRIEGAGIRPLAIRRPGRRAPQVGVRWALVDSRAGRESVRWGHVDDPQDLLDVPLDGSAGVPSDRPVFAVCAHGRHDQCCAVRGRVVAAGLAAAYPEETWECSHLGGDRFAGTMVLLPHGLYYGWVDDADAVTVADAYLAGRVAPRFLRGRSSSSHPVQAAQHFAREHLGDDRLDAYVPLSEDRTADGWTVRLDAPDGPVTVALVETSSDPLLSTCAATEALPVRQWALGRIEG
;
A
#
# COMPACT_ATOMS: atom_id res chain seq x y z
N MET A 1 -33.02 19.05 -5.87
CA MET A 1 -31.85 18.68 -6.68
C MET A 1 -30.78 18.33 -5.67
N THR A 2 -30.52 17.06 -5.49
CA THR A 2 -29.39 16.59 -4.66
C THR A 2 -28.14 17.00 -5.41
N ASP A 3 -27.42 18.02 -4.91
CA ASP A 3 -26.08 18.31 -5.37
C ASP A 3 -25.31 16.99 -5.33
N GLY A 4 -24.95 16.49 -6.52
CA GLY A 4 -24.45 15.14 -6.68
C GLY A 4 -23.13 14.99 -5.94
N TRP A 5 -23.16 14.25 -4.83
CA TRP A 5 -21.94 13.82 -4.18
C TRP A 5 -21.06 13.06 -5.19
N VAL A 6 -19.85 13.60 -5.41
CA VAL A 6 -18.85 12.98 -6.30
C VAL A 6 -17.86 12.21 -5.44
N PRO A 7 -17.68 10.90 -5.68
CA PRO A 7 -16.65 10.12 -5.00
C PRO A 7 -15.27 10.79 -5.13
N CYS A 8 -14.50 10.83 -4.04
CA CYS A 8 -13.18 11.46 -4.07
C CYS A 8 -12.25 10.83 -5.13
N SER A 9 -12.42 9.52 -5.41
CA SER A 9 -11.68 8.83 -6.45
C SER A 9 -12.07 9.24 -7.87
N ASP A 10 -13.31 9.62 -8.10
CA ASP A 10 -13.77 10.09 -9.41
C ASP A 10 -13.27 11.51 -9.65
N GLY A 11 -13.44 12.39 -8.67
CA GLY A 11 -12.88 13.73 -8.74
C GLY A 11 -11.36 13.76 -8.91
N ALA A 12 -10.63 12.82 -8.32
CA ALA A 12 -9.19 12.71 -8.51
C ALA A 12 -8.82 12.24 -9.92
N ARG A 13 -9.57 11.28 -10.49
CA ARG A 13 -9.39 10.82 -11.89
C ARG A 13 -9.69 11.96 -12.87
N ASP A 14 -10.79 12.69 -12.67
CA ASP A 14 -11.21 13.79 -13.54
C ASP A 14 -10.21 14.94 -13.55
N ARG A 15 -9.55 15.19 -12.41
CA ARG A 15 -8.44 16.18 -12.31
C ARG A 15 -7.11 15.66 -12.86
N GLY A 16 -6.96 14.34 -13.06
CA GLY A 16 -5.68 13.73 -13.40
C GLY A 16 -4.65 13.82 -12.26
N ASP A 17 -5.09 13.64 -11.00
CA ASP A 17 -4.18 13.72 -9.84
C ASP A 17 -3.00 12.75 -10.03
N PRO A 18 -1.73 13.15 -9.83
CA PRO A 18 -0.60 12.25 -10.04
C PRO A 18 -0.54 11.15 -8.97
N LEU A 19 -0.28 9.91 -9.41
CA LEU A 19 -0.02 8.76 -8.53
C LEU A 19 1.39 8.78 -7.94
N VAL A 20 2.29 9.50 -8.57
CA VAL A 20 3.73 9.54 -8.29
C VAL A 20 4.02 9.80 -6.82
N ALA A 21 4.82 8.92 -6.21
CA ALA A 21 5.31 9.07 -4.84
C ALA A 21 4.21 9.30 -3.80
N THR A 22 3.09 8.62 -3.97
CA THR A 22 1.95 8.64 -3.02
C THR A 22 1.79 7.33 -2.25
N GLY A 23 2.71 6.38 -2.41
CA GLY A 23 2.79 5.17 -1.62
C GLY A 23 3.07 5.49 -0.14
N SER A 24 2.21 5.02 0.77
CA SER A 24 2.39 5.26 2.20
C SER A 24 3.61 4.49 2.72
N HIS A 25 4.37 5.12 3.63
CA HIS A 25 5.54 4.47 4.22
C HIS A 25 5.16 3.26 5.10
N GLY A 26 6.01 2.24 5.05
CA GLY A 26 5.89 1.02 5.85
C GLY A 26 6.93 -0.01 5.45
N ASP A 27 8.00 -0.12 6.25
CA ASP A 27 9.10 -1.07 6.02
C ASP A 27 8.73 -2.50 6.40
N ARG A 28 7.95 -2.64 7.46
CA ARG A 28 7.51 -3.91 8.01
C ARG A 28 6.02 -3.84 8.33
N TRP A 29 5.35 -5.00 8.26
CA TRP A 29 3.91 -5.09 8.45
C TRP A 29 3.55 -6.24 9.37
N PHE A 30 2.53 -6.02 10.21
CA PHE A 30 1.89 -7.06 10.96
C PHE A 30 0.45 -7.18 10.50
N LEU A 31 0.17 -8.24 9.75
CA LEU A 31 -1.15 -8.53 9.22
C LEU A 31 -1.94 -9.34 10.26
N VAL A 32 -3.18 -8.95 10.53
CA VAL A 32 -4.08 -9.65 11.46
C VAL A 32 -5.35 -10.01 10.72
N GLU A 33 -5.64 -11.30 10.62
CA GLU A 33 -6.88 -11.74 10.01
C GLU A 33 -8.06 -11.47 10.93
N ASN A 34 -9.00 -10.66 10.46
CA ASN A 34 -10.24 -10.32 11.12
C ASN A 34 -11.39 -10.41 10.12
N GLN A 35 -12.09 -11.55 10.08
CA GLN A 35 -13.18 -11.85 9.14
C GLN A 35 -14.45 -11.03 9.41
N ALA A 36 -14.55 -10.36 10.55
CA ALA A 36 -15.72 -9.60 10.93
C ALA A 36 -15.90 -8.31 10.10
N ALA A 37 -17.03 -7.66 10.25
CA ALA A 37 -17.23 -6.31 9.73
C ALA A 37 -16.36 -5.32 10.53
N TRP A 38 -15.47 -4.61 9.84
CA TRP A 38 -14.63 -3.61 10.47
C TRP A 38 -15.43 -2.35 10.82
N GLY A 39 -15.15 -1.75 11.98
CA GLY A 39 -15.57 -0.43 12.37
C GLY A 39 -14.81 0.66 11.61
N ARG A 40 -14.70 1.86 12.14
CA ARG A 40 -13.90 2.94 11.55
C ARG A 40 -12.40 2.63 11.63
N HIS A 41 -11.98 1.96 12.70
CA HIS A 41 -10.63 1.46 12.93
C HIS A 41 -10.66 -0.06 13.09
N ALA A 42 -10.18 -0.78 12.09
CA ALA A 42 -10.41 -2.22 11.92
C ALA A 42 -9.89 -3.11 13.06
N LEU A 43 -8.86 -2.66 13.79
CA LEU A 43 -8.26 -3.37 14.93
C LEU A 43 -8.60 -2.73 16.29
N LEU A 44 -9.28 -1.58 16.30
CA LEU A 44 -9.62 -0.86 17.54
C LEU A 44 -11.11 -0.88 17.86
N ASP A 45 -11.95 -1.09 16.84
CA ASP A 45 -13.41 -1.06 17.00
C ASP A 45 -13.99 -2.48 17.03
N PRO A 46 -15.16 -2.67 17.68
CA PRO A 46 -15.87 -3.94 17.63
C PRO A 46 -16.06 -4.47 16.21
N PRO A 47 -16.02 -5.79 16.04
CA PRO A 47 -16.04 -6.83 17.07
C PRO A 47 -14.65 -7.21 17.62
N PHE A 48 -13.56 -6.54 17.21
CA PHE A 48 -12.26 -6.75 17.83
C PHE A 48 -12.29 -6.18 19.26
N ASP A 49 -11.73 -6.89 20.23
CA ASP A 49 -11.68 -6.38 21.60
C ASP A 49 -10.88 -5.08 21.66
N HIS A 50 -11.48 -4.03 22.23
CA HIS A 50 -10.89 -2.70 22.20
C HIS A 50 -9.60 -2.59 23.04
N ALA A 51 -9.52 -3.28 24.18
CA ALA A 51 -8.35 -3.25 25.04
C ALA A 51 -7.20 -4.01 24.40
N LEU A 52 -7.46 -5.21 23.88
CA LEU A 52 -6.52 -5.99 23.11
C LEU A 52 -6.04 -5.20 21.87
N GLY A 53 -6.96 -4.63 21.10
CA GLY A 53 -6.64 -3.87 19.90
C GLY A 53 -5.69 -2.71 20.17
N ARG A 54 -5.93 -1.93 21.23
CA ARG A 54 -5.05 -0.83 21.63
C ARG A 54 -3.67 -1.32 22.05
N ALA A 55 -3.61 -2.36 22.87
CA ALA A 55 -2.34 -2.94 23.32
C ALA A 55 -1.54 -3.49 22.13
N LEU A 56 -2.20 -4.19 21.22
CA LEU A 56 -1.59 -4.78 20.02
C LEU A 56 -1.07 -3.69 19.06
N VAL A 57 -1.90 -2.71 18.71
CA VAL A 57 -1.50 -1.61 17.81
C VAL A 57 -0.34 -0.82 18.42
N HIS A 58 -0.42 -0.45 19.71
CA HIS A 58 0.66 0.26 20.39
C HIS A 58 1.99 -0.52 20.36
N ARG A 59 1.92 -1.84 20.63
CA ARG A 59 3.11 -2.71 20.58
C ARG A 59 3.71 -2.81 19.17
N ILE A 60 2.88 -2.98 18.15
CA ILE A 60 3.31 -3.13 16.76
C ILE A 60 3.93 -1.81 16.25
N GLU A 61 3.24 -0.69 16.44
CA GLU A 61 3.72 0.65 16.03
C GLU A 61 4.96 1.07 16.82
N GLY A 62 5.03 0.74 18.12
CA GLY A 62 6.22 0.97 18.94
C GLY A 62 7.45 0.21 18.47
N ALA A 63 7.28 -0.88 17.72
CA ALA A 63 8.34 -1.64 17.05
C ALA A 63 8.64 -1.14 15.61
N GLY A 64 8.06 -0.02 15.18
CA GLY A 64 8.20 0.50 13.82
C GLY A 64 7.56 -0.39 12.75
N ILE A 65 6.52 -1.14 13.11
CA ILE A 65 5.80 -2.06 12.24
C ILE A 65 4.40 -1.49 11.96
N ARG A 66 3.92 -1.60 10.75
CA ARG A 66 2.59 -1.14 10.38
C ARG A 66 1.54 -2.23 10.61
N PRO A 67 0.52 -2.02 11.47
CA PRO A 67 -0.59 -2.96 11.62
C PRO A 67 -1.53 -2.87 10.43
N LEU A 68 -2.05 -4.02 9.97
CA LEU A 68 -3.02 -4.09 8.90
C LEU A 68 -4.02 -5.22 9.17
N ALA A 69 -5.31 -4.92 9.29
CA ALA A 69 -6.32 -5.95 9.30
C ALA A 69 -6.55 -6.49 7.89
N ILE A 70 -6.64 -7.80 7.76
CA ILE A 70 -6.91 -8.50 6.50
C ILE A 70 -8.08 -9.47 6.67
N ARG A 71 -8.73 -9.83 5.55
CA ARG A 71 -9.72 -10.91 5.49
C ARG A 71 -9.84 -11.45 4.07
N ARG A 72 -10.36 -12.66 3.95
CA ARG A 72 -10.64 -13.20 2.61
C ARG A 72 -11.81 -12.46 1.94
N PRO A 73 -11.72 -12.19 0.62
CA PRO A 73 -12.83 -11.66 -0.15
C PRO A 73 -14.05 -12.60 -0.15
N GLY A 74 -15.24 -12.03 -0.33
CA GLY A 74 -16.47 -12.80 -0.51
C GLY A 74 -17.20 -13.13 0.79
N ARG A 75 -17.80 -14.36 0.85
CA ARG A 75 -18.64 -14.78 1.98
C ARG A 75 -17.80 -15.06 3.22
N ARG A 76 -18.18 -14.45 4.32
CA ARG A 76 -17.50 -14.64 5.61
C ARG A 76 -17.75 -16.05 6.15
N ALA A 77 -16.67 -16.73 6.52
CA ALA A 77 -16.73 -17.97 7.29
C ALA A 77 -16.54 -17.69 8.78
N PRO A 78 -17.04 -18.56 9.69
CA PRO A 78 -16.67 -18.53 11.08
C PRO A 78 -15.14 -18.64 11.20
N GLN A 79 -14.54 -17.77 12.01
CA GLN A 79 -13.10 -17.76 12.25
C GLN A 79 -12.82 -18.53 13.56
N VAL A 80 -11.90 -19.50 13.49
CA VAL A 80 -11.38 -20.20 14.68
C VAL A 80 -9.94 -19.72 14.86
N GLY A 81 -9.64 -19.11 16.02
CA GLY A 81 -8.37 -18.46 16.26
C GLY A 81 -8.11 -17.25 15.36
N VAL A 82 -6.88 -16.76 15.32
CA VAL A 82 -6.45 -15.61 14.52
C VAL A 82 -5.21 -15.97 13.73
N ARG A 83 -5.30 -15.88 12.41
CA ARG A 83 -4.15 -15.96 11.54
C ARG A 83 -3.46 -14.60 11.48
N TRP A 84 -2.15 -14.58 11.50
CA TRP A 84 -1.34 -13.38 11.39
C TRP A 84 -0.19 -13.57 10.41
N ALA A 85 0.37 -12.48 9.91
CA ALA A 85 1.63 -12.54 9.19
C ALA A 85 2.54 -11.38 9.58
N LEU A 86 3.84 -11.67 9.67
CA LEU A 86 4.90 -10.68 9.72
C LEU A 86 5.53 -10.56 8.34
N VAL A 87 5.58 -9.34 7.82
CA VAL A 87 6.14 -9.04 6.50
C VAL A 87 7.27 -8.05 6.63
N ASP A 88 8.38 -8.30 5.95
CA ASP A 88 9.48 -7.35 5.77
C ASP A 88 9.48 -6.88 4.31
N SER A 89 9.37 -5.57 4.08
CA SER A 89 9.36 -4.95 2.75
C SER A 89 10.65 -4.21 2.42
N ARG A 90 11.63 -4.25 3.31
CA ARG A 90 12.93 -3.61 3.07
C ARG A 90 13.65 -4.29 1.92
N ALA A 91 14.27 -3.48 1.06
CA ALA A 91 15.01 -3.99 -0.10
C ALA A 91 16.08 -5.00 0.31
N GLY A 92 16.10 -6.18 -0.35
CA GLY A 92 16.99 -7.28 -0.07
C GLY A 92 16.66 -8.11 1.20
N ARG A 93 15.51 -7.83 1.84
CA ARG A 93 15.02 -8.57 3.03
C ARG A 93 13.58 -9.01 2.90
N GLU A 94 13.01 -8.86 1.71
CA GLU A 94 11.60 -9.14 1.45
C GLU A 94 11.22 -10.55 1.90
N SER A 95 10.24 -10.62 2.78
CA SER A 95 9.77 -11.90 3.30
C SER A 95 8.36 -11.82 3.84
N VAL A 96 7.67 -12.95 3.82
CA VAL A 96 6.37 -13.16 4.47
C VAL A 96 6.49 -14.36 5.39
N ARG A 97 6.03 -14.23 6.62
CA ARG A 97 5.95 -15.33 7.59
C ARG A 97 4.56 -15.38 8.19
N TRP A 98 3.90 -16.51 8.06
CA TRP A 98 2.56 -16.75 8.59
C TRP A 98 2.58 -17.49 9.90
N GLY A 99 1.66 -17.13 10.79
CA GLY A 99 1.38 -17.84 12.02
C GLY A 99 -0.10 -17.86 12.37
N HIS A 100 -0.42 -18.57 13.44
CA HIS A 100 -1.77 -18.69 13.95
C HIS A 100 -1.72 -18.70 15.48
N VAL A 101 -2.74 -18.13 16.11
CA VAL A 101 -2.99 -18.22 17.55
C VAL A 101 -4.43 -18.64 17.76
N ASP A 102 -4.68 -19.50 18.75
CA ASP A 102 -6.03 -19.94 19.08
C ASP A 102 -6.77 -18.89 19.90
N ASP A 103 -6.10 -18.24 20.85
CA ASP A 103 -6.61 -17.10 21.60
C ASP A 103 -6.09 -15.77 20.98
N PRO A 104 -6.96 -14.84 20.63
CA PRO A 104 -6.53 -13.51 20.15
C PRO A 104 -5.59 -12.76 21.11
N GLN A 105 -5.62 -13.03 22.43
CA GLN A 105 -4.70 -12.43 23.40
C GLN A 105 -3.24 -12.82 23.12
N ASP A 106 -2.99 -14.01 22.61
CA ASP A 106 -1.64 -14.52 22.30
C ASP A 106 -0.97 -13.71 21.17
N LEU A 107 -1.71 -12.89 20.43
CA LEU A 107 -1.12 -11.93 19.48
C LEU A 107 -0.14 -10.96 20.15
N LEU A 108 -0.33 -10.68 21.45
CA LEU A 108 0.55 -9.81 22.22
C LEU A 108 1.93 -10.45 22.49
N ASP A 109 2.02 -11.76 22.41
CA ASP A 109 3.26 -12.53 22.70
C ASP A 109 4.00 -12.94 21.44
N VAL A 110 3.41 -12.74 20.24
CA VAL A 110 4.08 -13.06 18.96
C VAL A 110 5.37 -12.25 18.80
N PRO A 111 6.56 -12.88 18.66
CA PRO A 111 7.81 -12.16 18.42
C PRO A 111 7.76 -11.31 17.15
N LEU A 112 8.17 -10.04 17.26
CA LEU A 112 8.13 -9.07 16.14
C LEU A 112 9.48 -8.92 15.42
N ASP A 113 10.47 -9.72 15.79
CA ASP A 113 11.84 -9.70 15.23
C ASP A 113 11.99 -10.51 13.93
N GLY A 114 10.97 -11.28 13.54
CA GLY A 114 10.99 -12.14 12.37
C GLY A 114 11.34 -13.60 12.69
N SER A 115 11.55 -13.96 13.97
CA SER A 115 11.84 -15.35 14.38
C SER A 115 10.60 -16.25 14.35
N ALA A 116 9.39 -15.66 14.53
CA ALA A 116 8.13 -16.39 14.59
C ALA A 116 7.51 -16.63 13.20
N GLY A 117 6.63 -17.62 13.15
CA GLY A 117 5.84 -17.99 11.97
C GLY A 117 6.62 -18.83 10.94
N VAL A 118 5.91 -19.36 9.97
CA VAL A 118 6.43 -20.20 8.88
C VAL A 118 6.69 -19.32 7.65
N PRO A 119 7.88 -19.37 7.05
CA PRO A 119 8.16 -18.65 5.80
C PRO A 119 7.20 -19.05 4.68
N SER A 120 6.88 -18.10 3.82
CA SER A 120 6.01 -18.32 2.66
C SER A 120 6.61 -17.62 1.43
N ASP A 121 6.72 -18.35 0.34
CA ASP A 121 7.11 -17.81 -0.97
C ASP A 121 5.93 -17.17 -1.70
N ARG A 122 4.70 -17.35 -1.19
CA ARG A 122 3.51 -16.73 -1.77
C ARG A 122 3.41 -15.27 -1.36
N PRO A 123 3.21 -14.36 -2.31
CA PRO A 123 2.96 -12.96 -2.02
C PRO A 123 1.59 -12.75 -1.35
N VAL A 124 1.37 -11.55 -0.85
CA VAL A 124 0.08 -11.09 -0.34
C VAL A 124 -0.39 -9.91 -1.17
N PHE A 125 -1.51 -10.07 -1.86
CA PHE A 125 -2.17 -9.02 -2.62
C PHE A 125 -3.26 -8.42 -1.75
N ALA A 126 -2.96 -7.33 -1.05
CA ALA A 126 -3.88 -6.70 -0.11
C ALA A 126 -4.60 -5.51 -0.78
N VAL A 127 -5.91 -5.64 -0.96
CA VAL A 127 -6.78 -4.64 -1.60
C VAL A 127 -7.57 -3.90 -0.52
N CYS A 128 -7.48 -2.56 -0.50
CA CYS A 128 -8.23 -1.74 0.44
C CYS A 128 -9.74 -1.82 0.16
N ALA A 129 -10.48 -2.40 1.12
CA ALA A 129 -11.95 -2.55 1.05
C ALA A 129 -12.65 -1.98 2.31
N HIS A 130 -12.03 -1.01 2.99
CA HIS A 130 -12.43 -0.49 4.29
C HIS A 130 -13.50 0.61 4.17
N GLY A 131 -14.74 0.21 3.91
CA GLY A 131 -15.85 1.14 3.63
C GLY A 131 -16.29 2.03 4.79
N ARG A 132 -16.03 1.64 6.05
CA ARG A 132 -16.29 2.49 7.21
C ARG A 132 -15.25 3.59 7.37
N HIS A 133 -14.08 3.43 6.74
CA HIS A 133 -13.05 4.46 6.66
C HIS A 133 -13.34 5.43 5.50
N ASP A 134 -13.51 4.89 4.28
CA ASP A 134 -13.87 5.67 3.10
C ASP A 134 -14.75 4.85 2.15
N GLN A 135 -15.80 5.49 1.60
CA GLN A 135 -16.78 4.84 0.75
C GLN A 135 -16.18 4.37 -0.59
N CYS A 136 -15.24 5.12 -1.17
CA CYS A 136 -14.57 4.72 -2.41
C CYS A 136 -13.83 3.40 -2.25
N CYS A 137 -13.18 3.18 -1.09
CA CYS A 137 -12.50 1.91 -0.77
C CYS A 137 -13.48 0.73 -0.76
N ALA A 138 -14.72 0.91 -0.29
CA ALA A 138 -15.72 -0.17 -0.32
C ALA A 138 -16.23 -0.44 -1.73
N VAL A 139 -16.59 0.61 -2.47
CA VAL A 139 -17.24 0.48 -3.77
C VAL A 139 -16.26 -0.08 -4.81
N ARG A 140 -15.07 0.51 -4.91
CA ARG A 140 -14.07 0.12 -5.90
C ARG A 140 -13.23 -1.06 -5.44
N GLY A 141 -12.76 -1.05 -4.17
CA GLY A 141 -11.84 -2.06 -3.68
C GLY A 141 -12.45 -3.47 -3.62
N ARG A 142 -13.74 -3.61 -3.33
CA ARG A 142 -14.38 -4.95 -3.32
C ARG A 142 -14.48 -5.56 -4.71
N VAL A 143 -14.72 -4.76 -5.74
CA VAL A 143 -14.76 -5.22 -7.13
C VAL A 143 -13.36 -5.70 -7.54
N VAL A 144 -12.33 -4.90 -7.24
CA VAL A 144 -10.92 -5.25 -7.46
C VAL A 144 -10.54 -6.54 -6.71
N ALA A 145 -10.88 -6.64 -5.42
CA ALA A 145 -10.58 -7.83 -4.62
C ALA A 145 -11.29 -9.08 -5.14
N ALA A 146 -12.52 -8.96 -5.62
CA ALA A 146 -13.28 -10.09 -6.19
C ALA A 146 -12.67 -10.55 -7.53
N GLY A 147 -12.35 -9.63 -8.43
CA GLY A 147 -11.70 -9.93 -9.71
C GLY A 147 -10.33 -10.59 -9.50
N LEU A 148 -9.53 -10.03 -8.61
CA LEU A 148 -8.20 -10.57 -8.29
C LEU A 148 -8.29 -11.95 -7.62
N ALA A 149 -9.25 -12.16 -6.71
CA ALA A 149 -9.44 -13.46 -6.04
C ALA A 149 -9.92 -14.56 -6.96
N ALA A 150 -10.55 -14.23 -8.09
CA ALA A 150 -10.91 -15.21 -9.10
C ALA A 150 -9.68 -15.82 -9.79
N ALA A 151 -8.62 -15.06 -9.98
CA ALA A 151 -7.35 -15.50 -10.57
C ALA A 151 -6.35 -15.99 -9.50
N TYR A 152 -6.28 -15.31 -8.36
CA TYR A 152 -5.29 -15.51 -7.29
C TYR A 152 -5.98 -15.65 -5.92
N PRO A 153 -6.76 -16.71 -5.67
CA PRO A 153 -7.57 -16.86 -4.46
C PRO A 153 -6.74 -16.98 -3.17
N GLU A 154 -5.55 -17.57 -3.25
CA GLU A 154 -4.68 -17.79 -2.10
C GLU A 154 -3.88 -16.55 -1.71
N GLU A 155 -3.52 -15.72 -2.67
CA GLU A 155 -2.72 -14.50 -2.51
C GLU A 155 -3.57 -13.30 -2.15
N THR A 156 -4.87 -13.30 -2.52
CA THR A 156 -5.75 -12.12 -2.44
C THR A 156 -6.41 -11.98 -1.08
N TRP A 157 -6.34 -10.76 -0.56
CA TRP A 157 -6.95 -10.34 0.68
C TRP A 157 -7.62 -8.97 0.54
N GLU A 158 -8.80 -8.80 1.12
CA GLU A 158 -9.29 -7.48 1.48
C GLU A 158 -8.47 -6.98 2.68
N CYS A 159 -8.13 -5.69 2.72
CA CYS A 159 -7.43 -5.12 3.87
C CYS A 159 -8.08 -3.84 4.38
N SER A 160 -7.71 -3.45 5.60
CA SER A 160 -8.05 -2.17 6.18
C SER A 160 -7.35 -1.03 5.43
N HIS A 161 -7.58 0.21 5.86
CA HIS A 161 -7.14 1.39 5.14
C HIS A 161 -5.63 1.44 4.87
N LEU A 162 -5.27 1.63 3.60
CA LEU A 162 -3.90 1.71 3.11
C LEU A 162 -3.37 3.14 2.95
N GLY A 163 -4.24 4.12 2.90
CA GLY A 163 -3.93 5.51 2.54
C GLY A 163 -4.15 5.82 1.06
N GLY A 164 -4.57 7.05 0.79
CA GLY A 164 -4.84 7.55 -0.55
C GLY A 164 -6.20 7.13 -1.10
N ASP A 165 -7.27 7.43 -0.39
CA ASP A 165 -8.65 7.08 -0.74
C ASP A 165 -9.05 7.61 -2.11
N ARG A 166 -8.56 8.80 -2.51
CA ARG A 166 -8.76 9.36 -3.85
C ARG A 166 -8.18 8.52 -4.98
N PHE A 167 -7.35 7.55 -4.67
CA PHE A 167 -6.77 6.61 -5.63
C PHE A 167 -7.41 5.21 -5.58
N ALA A 168 -8.63 5.08 -5.02
CA ALA A 168 -9.34 3.81 -5.01
C ALA A 168 -9.64 3.31 -6.44
N GLY A 169 -9.48 1.98 -6.85
CA GLY A 169 -9.02 0.88 -5.96
C GLY A 169 -7.53 0.89 -5.66
N THR A 170 -7.26 0.95 -4.40
CA THR A 170 -5.89 0.92 -3.91
C THR A 170 -5.52 -0.48 -3.45
N MET A 171 -4.33 -0.94 -3.81
CA MET A 171 -3.79 -2.21 -3.34
C MET A 171 -2.31 -2.09 -3.01
N VAL A 172 -1.80 -3.00 -2.18
CA VAL A 172 -0.37 -3.17 -1.91
C VAL A 172 0.02 -4.62 -2.14
N LEU A 173 1.12 -4.83 -2.88
CA LEU A 173 1.69 -6.15 -3.13
C LEU A 173 2.88 -6.36 -2.21
N LEU A 174 2.73 -7.32 -1.30
CA LEU A 174 3.74 -7.73 -0.34
C LEU A 174 4.41 -9.05 -0.77
N PRO A 175 5.67 -9.28 -0.45
CA PRO A 175 6.49 -8.52 0.49
C PRO A 175 7.11 -7.23 -0.02
N HIS A 176 7.16 -6.93 -1.31
CA HIS A 176 7.88 -5.76 -1.84
C HIS A 176 7.26 -4.40 -1.46
N GLY A 177 6.03 -4.37 -0.92
CA GLY A 177 5.38 -3.14 -0.50
C GLY A 177 5.03 -2.19 -1.65
N LEU A 178 4.73 -2.74 -2.83
CA LEU A 178 4.37 -1.94 -4.01
C LEU A 178 2.93 -1.47 -3.93
N TYR A 179 2.74 -0.18 -3.82
CA TYR A 179 1.43 0.46 -3.82
C TYR A 179 0.95 0.74 -5.24
N TYR A 180 -0.31 0.39 -5.50
CA TYR A 180 -1.01 0.70 -6.74
C TYR A 180 -2.30 1.46 -6.45
N GLY A 181 -2.73 2.29 -7.39
CA GLY A 181 -3.97 3.06 -7.29
C GLY A 181 -4.70 3.12 -8.62
N TRP A 182 -6.00 3.45 -8.55
CA TRP A 182 -6.89 3.50 -9.70
C TRP A 182 -7.01 2.19 -10.49
N VAL A 183 -6.73 1.10 -9.82
CA VAL A 183 -6.85 -0.24 -10.37
C VAL A 183 -8.34 -0.61 -10.44
N ASP A 184 -8.78 -1.22 -11.51
CA ASP A 184 -10.07 -1.92 -11.61
C ASP A 184 -9.88 -3.44 -11.51
N ASP A 185 -10.92 -4.23 -11.71
CA ASP A 185 -10.87 -5.68 -11.59
C ASP A 185 -9.99 -6.35 -12.66
N ALA A 186 -10.05 -5.88 -13.90
CA ALA A 186 -9.23 -6.39 -15.02
C ALA A 186 -7.76 -5.94 -14.87
N ASP A 187 -7.53 -4.68 -14.51
CA ASP A 187 -6.21 -4.11 -14.28
C ASP A 187 -5.49 -4.83 -13.11
N ALA A 188 -6.24 -5.27 -12.08
CA ALA A 188 -5.66 -5.93 -10.91
C ALA A 188 -4.96 -7.25 -11.26
N VAL A 189 -5.53 -8.03 -12.17
CA VAL A 189 -4.91 -9.27 -12.66
C VAL A 189 -3.63 -8.93 -13.45
N THR A 190 -3.69 -7.93 -14.34
CA THR A 190 -2.51 -7.46 -15.09
C THR A 190 -1.38 -6.98 -14.15
N VAL A 191 -1.72 -6.26 -13.08
CA VAL A 191 -0.74 -5.81 -12.07
C VAL A 191 -0.13 -7.00 -11.33
N ALA A 192 -0.94 -8.00 -10.96
CA ALA A 192 -0.47 -9.22 -10.31
C ALA A 192 0.43 -10.06 -11.23
N ASP A 193 0.05 -10.22 -12.50
CA ASP A 193 0.84 -10.94 -13.50
C ASP A 193 2.22 -10.28 -13.71
N ALA A 194 2.25 -8.95 -13.85
CA ALA A 194 3.49 -8.20 -13.96
C ALA A 194 4.38 -8.42 -12.73
N TYR A 195 3.80 -8.33 -11.53
CA TYR A 195 4.51 -8.55 -10.28
C TYR A 195 5.12 -9.95 -10.18
N LEU A 196 4.34 -10.99 -10.50
CA LEU A 196 4.81 -12.39 -10.50
C LEU A 196 5.89 -12.64 -11.56
N ALA A 197 5.90 -11.84 -12.63
CA ALA A 197 6.97 -11.83 -13.63
C ALA A 197 8.19 -10.98 -13.25
N GLY A 198 8.28 -10.48 -12.00
CA GLY A 198 9.36 -9.63 -11.53
C GLY A 198 9.34 -8.21 -12.08
N ARG A 199 8.17 -7.70 -12.44
CA ARG A 199 7.96 -6.38 -13.04
C ARG A 199 6.97 -5.55 -12.24
N VAL A 200 7.01 -4.24 -12.41
CA VAL A 200 5.98 -3.31 -11.95
C VAL A 200 5.03 -2.97 -13.09
N ALA A 201 3.83 -2.50 -12.77
CA ALA A 201 2.90 -1.90 -13.72
C ALA A 201 2.94 -0.36 -13.55
N PRO A 202 3.79 0.38 -14.29
CA PRO A 202 4.10 1.79 -14.01
C PRO A 202 2.86 2.69 -14.03
N ARG A 203 1.90 2.42 -14.93
CA ARG A 203 0.65 3.20 -15.08
C ARG A 203 -0.13 3.34 -13.76
N PHE A 204 -0.08 2.34 -12.89
CA PHE A 204 -0.85 2.27 -11.65
C PHE A 204 0.03 2.44 -10.40
N LEU A 205 1.36 2.49 -10.58
CA LEU A 205 2.31 2.48 -9.48
C LEU A 205 2.29 3.82 -8.73
N ARG A 206 2.07 3.73 -7.41
CA ARG A 206 2.14 4.87 -6.49
C ARG A 206 3.51 5.00 -5.81
N GLY A 207 4.24 3.90 -5.70
CA GLY A 207 5.56 3.80 -5.10
C GLY A 207 5.73 2.55 -4.23
N ARG A 208 6.94 2.36 -3.72
CA ARG A 208 7.31 1.27 -2.82
C ARG A 208 7.27 1.77 -1.36
N SER A 209 6.62 1.03 -0.47
CA SER A 209 6.41 1.44 0.92
C SER A 209 7.68 1.61 1.75
N SER A 210 8.74 0.88 1.42
CA SER A 210 10.04 0.96 2.09
C SER A 210 10.94 2.08 1.53
N SER A 211 10.47 2.86 0.56
CA SER A 211 11.18 4.01 0.01
C SER A 211 10.58 5.32 0.51
N SER A 212 11.42 6.32 0.73
CA SER A 212 10.98 7.70 0.98
C SER A 212 10.22 8.25 -0.22
N HIS A 213 9.44 9.31 -0.05
CA HIS A 213 8.71 9.89 -1.18
C HIS A 213 9.64 10.46 -2.28
N PRO A 214 10.77 11.13 -1.96
CA PRO A 214 11.74 11.51 -3.01
C PRO A 214 12.27 10.32 -3.80
N VAL A 215 12.60 9.20 -3.11
CA VAL A 215 13.05 7.98 -3.79
C VAL A 215 11.95 7.39 -4.66
N GLN A 216 10.69 7.33 -4.19
CA GLN A 216 9.56 6.88 -4.99
C GLN A 216 9.39 7.74 -6.26
N ALA A 217 9.52 9.07 -6.14
CA ALA A 217 9.44 10.00 -7.26
C ALA A 217 10.59 9.78 -8.25
N ALA A 218 11.83 9.66 -7.75
CA ALA A 218 12.99 9.40 -8.59
C ALA A 218 12.86 8.08 -9.36
N GLN A 219 12.42 7.01 -8.69
CA GLN A 219 12.16 5.72 -9.33
C GLN A 219 11.07 5.79 -10.41
N HIS A 220 10.04 6.61 -10.19
CA HIS A 220 8.99 6.82 -11.18
C HIS A 220 9.55 7.50 -12.44
N PHE A 221 10.21 8.64 -12.29
CA PHE A 221 10.76 9.39 -13.42
C PHE A 221 11.89 8.64 -14.14
N ALA A 222 12.70 7.88 -13.40
CA ALA A 222 13.71 7.01 -14.02
C ALA A 222 13.05 5.94 -14.92
N ARG A 223 11.95 5.30 -14.45
CA ARG A 223 11.20 4.34 -15.27
C ARG A 223 10.59 4.98 -16.52
N GLU A 224 9.99 6.14 -16.38
CA GLU A 224 9.45 6.87 -17.55
C GLU A 224 10.52 7.24 -18.57
N HIS A 225 11.70 7.64 -18.10
CA HIS A 225 12.76 8.13 -18.97
C HIS A 225 13.58 7.00 -19.61
N LEU A 226 13.87 5.93 -18.85
CA LEU A 226 14.78 4.84 -19.26
C LEU A 226 14.02 3.57 -19.67
N GLY A 227 12.73 3.46 -19.36
CA GLY A 227 11.84 2.41 -19.85
C GLY A 227 11.98 1.05 -19.17
N ASP A 228 12.70 0.92 -18.04
CA ASP A 228 12.85 -0.35 -17.32
C ASP A 228 11.79 -0.52 -16.25
N ASP A 229 10.93 -1.53 -16.39
CA ASP A 229 9.86 -1.86 -15.47
C ASP A 229 10.18 -3.04 -14.53
N ARG A 230 11.42 -3.54 -14.51
CA ARG A 230 11.82 -4.59 -13.58
C ARG A 230 11.66 -4.10 -12.13
N LEU A 231 11.21 -5.00 -11.28
CA LEU A 231 10.92 -4.73 -9.87
C LEU A 231 12.16 -4.29 -9.09
N ASP A 232 13.30 -4.88 -9.41
CA ASP A 232 14.61 -4.63 -8.81
C ASP A 232 15.42 -3.51 -9.50
N ALA A 233 14.88 -2.89 -10.55
CA ALA A 233 15.52 -1.73 -11.19
C ALA A 233 15.45 -0.49 -10.27
N TYR A 234 16.45 0.39 -10.44
CA TYR A 234 16.51 1.68 -9.76
C TYR A 234 16.62 1.60 -8.23
N VAL A 235 17.54 0.77 -7.75
CA VAL A 235 17.83 0.66 -6.31
C VAL A 235 18.42 1.99 -5.81
N PRO A 236 17.89 2.58 -4.70
CA PRO A 236 18.42 3.84 -4.19
C PRO A 236 19.82 3.68 -3.62
N LEU A 237 20.73 4.57 -4.02
CA LEU A 237 22.11 4.67 -3.55
C LEU A 237 22.28 5.82 -2.55
N SER A 238 21.69 6.98 -2.82
CA SER A 238 21.66 8.13 -1.88
C SER A 238 20.44 9.00 -2.14
N GLU A 239 20.08 9.78 -1.12
CA GLU A 239 19.00 10.76 -1.12
C GLU A 239 19.47 12.00 -0.37
N ASP A 240 19.52 13.14 -1.06
CA ASP A 240 20.02 14.40 -0.51
C ASP A 240 19.01 15.52 -0.75
N ARG A 241 18.68 16.28 0.31
CA ARG A 241 17.85 17.48 0.19
C ARG A 241 18.71 18.63 -0.32
N THR A 242 18.21 19.36 -1.32
CA THR A 242 18.83 20.56 -1.88
C THR A 242 18.03 21.82 -1.52
N ALA A 243 18.51 23.00 -1.91
CA ALA A 243 17.78 24.25 -1.71
C ALA A 243 16.43 24.27 -2.45
N ASP A 244 16.39 23.66 -3.64
CA ASP A 244 15.24 23.71 -4.55
C ASP A 244 14.46 22.40 -4.63
N GLY A 245 14.80 21.39 -3.81
CA GLY A 245 14.12 20.09 -3.85
C GLY A 245 14.98 18.94 -3.35
N TRP A 246 15.18 17.91 -4.17
CA TRP A 246 15.90 16.70 -3.81
C TRP A 246 16.79 16.20 -4.95
N THR A 247 17.89 15.56 -4.60
CA THR A 247 18.72 14.78 -5.52
C THR A 247 18.77 13.35 -5.05
N VAL A 248 18.39 12.41 -5.91
CA VAL A 248 18.39 10.98 -5.61
C VAL A 248 19.29 10.28 -6.62
N ARG A 249 20.24 9.47 -6.14
CA ARG A 249 21.04 8.57 -6.98
C ARG A 249 20.44 7.18 -6.92
N LEU A 250 20.27 6.59 -8.09
CA LEU A 250 19.72 5.26 -8.26
C LEU A 250 20.74 4.39 -9.02
N ASP A 251 20.84 3.12 -8.66
CA ASP A 251 21.52 2.10 -9.45
C ASP A 251 20.60 1.67 -10.57
N ALA A 252 20.94 2.01 -11.79
CA ALA A 252 20.17 1.68 -12.99
C ALA A 252 20.91 0.62 -13.83
N PRO A 253 20.23 -0.08 -14.76
CA PRO A 253 20.81 -1.20 -15.52
C PRO A 253 22.10 -0.86 -16.28
N ASP A 254 22.20 0.36 -16.81
CA ASP A 254 23.35 0.82 -17.59
C ASP A 254 24.34 1.67 -16.77
N GLY A 255 24.20 1.67 -15.45
CA GLY A 255 25.03 2.41 -14.50
C GLY A 255 24.23 3.41 -13.67
N PRO A 256 24.86 4.00 -12.64
CA PRO A 256 24.15 4.89 -11.73
C PRO A 256 23.61 6.15 -12.41
N VAL A 257 22.37 6.49 -12.13
CA VAL A 257 21.72 7.72 -12.60
C VAL A 257 21.41 8.66 -11.43
N THR A 258 21.45 9.94 -11.69
CA THR A 258 21.11 11.00 -10.72
C THR A 258 19.82 11.69 -11.17
N VAL A 259 18.82 11.70 -10.31
CA VAL A 259 17.52 12.33 -10.55
C VAL A 259 17.37 13.54 -9.64
N ALA A 260 17.29 14.73 -10.23
CA ALA A 260 16.94 15.96 -9.51
C ALA A 260 15.41 16.15 -9.54
N LEU A 261 14.83 16.43 -8.40
CA LEU A 261 13.38 16.52 -8.19
C LEU A 261 13.02 17.89 -7.62
N VAL A 262 11.89 18.42 -8.07
CA VAL A 262 11.26 19.60 -7.47
C VAL A 262 10.02 19.16 -6.70
N GLU A 263 9.97 19.52 -5.42
CA GLU A 263 8.77 19.30 -4.59
C GLU A 263 7.81 20.47 -4.77
N THR A 264 6.58 20.20 -5.14
CA THR A 264 5.53 21.19 -5.38
C THR A 264 4.26 20.84 -4.60
N SER A 265 3.28 21.72 -4.62
CA SER A 265 1.96 21.50 -4.06
C SER A 265 0.88 21.67 -5.11
N SER A 266 -0.18 20.86 -5.03
CA SER A 266 -1.37 21.03 -5.85
C SER A 266 -2.16 22.28 -5.45
N ASP A 267 -3.12 22.66 -6.27
CA ASP A 267 -4.27 23.41 -5.79
C ASP A 267 -5.00 22.62 -4.68
N PRO A 268 -5.70 23.30 -3.75
CA PRO A 268 -6.46 22.62 -2.70
C PRO A 268 -7.48 21.63 -3.28
N LEU A 269 -7.53 20.42 -2.72
CA LEU A 269 -8.42 19.36 -3.17
C LEU A 269 -8.96 18.53 -1.99
N LEU A 270 -10.11 17.86 -2.20
CA LEU A 270 -10.67 16.91 -1.26
C LEU A 270 -10.00 15.54 -1.49
N SER A 271 -9.24 15.06 -0.50
CA SER A 271 -8.45 13.82 -0.60
C SER A 271 -9.19 12.56 -0.13
N THR A 272 -10.35 12.71 0.55
CA THR A 272 -11.20 11.61 1.04
C THR A 272 -12.68 11.95 0.80
N CYS A 273 -13.54 10.93 0.81
CA CYS A 273 -14.99 11.12 0.70
C CYS A 273 -15.62 11.88 1.88
N ALA A 274 -14.95 11.86 3.04
CA ALA A 274 -15.40 12.54 4.25
C ALA A 274 -14.72 13.90 4.47
N ALA A 275 -13.82 14.32 3.60
CA ALA A 275 -13.15 15.61 3.72
C ALA A 275 -14.16 16.76 3.52
N THR A 276 -14.15 17.69 4.47
CA THR A 276 -14.97 18.92 4.44
C THR A 276 -14.18 20.16 4.04
N GLU A 277 -12.85 20.04 4.03
CA GLU A 277 -11.92 21.10 3.67
C GLU A 277 -10.96 20.61 2.57
N ALA A 278 -10.81 21.42 1.55
CA ALA A 278 -9.83 21.19 0.48
C ALA A 278 -8.45 21.67 0.94
N LEU A 279 -7.45 20.79 0.87
CA LEU A 279 -6.08 21.09 1.25
C LEU A 279 -5.12 20.80 0.09
N PRO A 280 -4.01 21.56 -0.03
CA PRO A 280 -2.98 21.23 -1.00
C PRO A 280 -2.30 19.91 -0.63
N VAL A 281 -1.95 19.14 -1.64
CA VAL A 281 -1.19 17.89 -1.48
C VAL A 281 0.15 18.00 -2.17
N ARG A 282 1.15 17.33 -1.60
CA ARG A 282 2.49 17.27 -2.19
C ARG A 282 2.45 16.62 -3.56
N GLN A 283 3.20 17.21 -4.48
CA GLN A 283 3.44 16.71 -5.83
C GLN A 283 4.94 16.79 -6.15
N TRP A 284 5.33 16.07 -7.19
CA TRP A 284 6.72 15.96 -7.63
C TRP A 284 6.82 16.28 -9.12
N ALA A 285 7.84 17.05 -9.47
CA ALA A 285 8.21 17.30 -10.85
C ALA A 285 9.67 16.86 -11.07
N LEU A 286 9.93 16.34 -12.27
CA LEU A 286 11.28 16.07 -12.70
C LEU A 286 12.00 17.38 -13.01
N GLY A 287 13.16 17.61 -12.37
CA GLY A 287 14.08 18.66 -12.74
C GLY A 287 14.98 18.19 -13.88
N ARG A 288 15.77 17.11 -13.64
CA ARG A 288 16.64 16.49 -14.65
C ARG A 288 17.00 15.07 -14.28
N ILE A 289 17.41 14.27 -15.28
CA ILE A 289 18.06 12.97 -15.09
C ILE A 289 19.43 13.04 -15.79
N GLU A 290 20.46 12.59 -15.08
CA GLU A 290 21.84 12.52 -15.55
C GLU A 290 22.38 11.12 -15.25
N GLY A 291 23.02 10.48 -16.19
CA GLY A 291 23.66 9.16 -16.07
C GLY A 291 24.84 9.00 -16.97
#